data_52f889f8a48bd7c3ba4845f2a2fd2e62
#
_entry.id   52f889f8a48bd7c3ba4845f2a2fd2e62
#
_cell.length_a   1.000
_cell.length_b   1.000
_cell.length_c   1.000
_cell.angle_alpha   90.00
_cell.angle_beta   90.00
_cell.angle_gamma   90.00
#
_symmetry.space_group_name_H-M   'P 1'
#
loop_
_entity.id
_entity.type
_entity.pdbx_description
1 polymer ?
#
loop_
_entity_poly.entity_id
_entity_poly.type
_entity_poly.pdbx_seq_one_letter_code
_entity_poly.pdbx_strand_id
1 'polypeptide(L)'
;AWKVAKNLSLDYGLRYEYDSPQEDPHNEIMGWYPGQHSTIYPGAPPNFLYPGDPGTPNRGLVYPNRDNFAPRFGFSWDALGSGKLVVRGGFGIFYDIEDGALNLQFGGQPPFGYVANNYPCFTTAAQVAMGNGGGCLLPVNGSYSADPFQGIYPDPYPFIAGGHLGQFFSPAIPFAYVVSPHFRTPYAENFNYGFQYQLTRDTVLEAVYVGSLSRKAISSTNLNYPEVNGSNPNSLMAQYQGAVASGSNPLSYITPDCARPLAACNADFIPTGATQILTNVSAGSSSSNQLQVTLDRRMNHGLGFRVAYTLAKTIDVSSGFRARSSTFTNPTDPAFDRGLADFDAPQRLVLSPMWEIPFGSNGGALRQKLLGGWAVSTITSFQSGNPFTLYSSNGASESEEGLDRPDVVGPIHIFHNPRQMQTFSPGADGVHGSCLSQTTTGHFWIDPTNLVCSVAQPAGQPFVANIGLVPGGVPLFSYGDMGRNVLRGPGINDWDISIIKNFKFTESKSIQFQSNFFNAFNHTQFFGPTLGGGSLGGSGTFGQVTTDSTPSSSPYYRGPRIIQFALKAFF
;
A
#
# COMPACT_ATOMS: atom_id res chain seq x y z
N ALA A 1 -4.40 36.23 -12.36
CA ALA A 1 -3.19 36.92 -11.83
C ALA A 1 -3.45 38.41 -11.72
N TRP A 2 -3.14 38.97 -10.59
CA TRP A 2 -3.22 40.43 -10.33
C TRP A 2 -1.84 40.97 -10.02
N LYS A 3 -1.35 41.89 -10.83
CA LYS A 3 -0.08 42.57 -10.62
C LYS A 3 -0.30 43.76 -9.66
N VAL A 4 -0.11 43.52 -8.37
CA VAL A 4 -0.33 44.50 -7.29
C VAL A 4 0.72 45.60 -7.31
N ALA A 5 1.97 45.22 -7.62
CA ALA A 5 3.09 46.14 -7.76
C ALA A 5 4.02 45.67 -8.90
N LYS A 6 5.02 46.51 -9.26
CA LYS A 6 5.98 46.12 -10.32
C LYS A 6 6.70 44.81 -10.04
N ASN A 7 6.92 44.51 -8.76
CA ASN A 7 7.66 43.34 -8.28
C ASN A 7 6.79 42.33 -7.50
N LEU A 8 5.45 42.49 -7.44
CA LEU A 8 4.54 41.61 -6.73
C LEU A 8 3.34 41.25 -7.60
N SER A 9 3.16 39.96 -7.80
CA SER A 9 1.99 39.37 -8.45
C SER A 9 1.26 38.43 -7.48
N LEU A 10 -0.06 38.52 -7.48
CA LEU A 10 -0.96 37.64 -6.74
C LEU A 10 -1.82 36.84 -7.72
N ASP A 11 -2.05 35.58 -7.39
CA ASP A 11 -3.03 34.73 -8.04
C ASP A 11 -4.04 34.27 -6.99
N TYR A 12 -5.32 34.40 -7.31
CA TYR A 12 -6.38 33.88 -6.47
C TYR A 12 -7.54 33.41 -7.33
N GLY A 13 -8.23 32.41 -6.84
CA GLY A 13 -9.36 31.84 -7.53
C GLY A 13 -10.17 30.94 -6.63
N LEU A 14 -11.40 30.68 -7.06
CA LEU A 14 -12.27 29.69 -6.47
C LEU A 14 -12.76 28.79 -7.58
N ARG A 15 -12.57 27.48 -7.42
CA ARG A 15 -13.15 26.45 -8.26
C ARG A 15 -14.24 25.75 -7.47
N TYR A 16 -15.36 25.50 -8.09
CA TYR A 16 -16.40 24.62 -7.59
C TYR A 16 -16.38 23.33 -8.40
N GLU A 17 -16.40 22.19 -7.72
CA GLU A 17 -16.40 20.88 -8.33
C GLU A 17 -17.60 20.07 -7.82
N TYR A 18 -18.29 19.41 -8.72
CA TYR A 18 -19.37 18.51 -8.37
C TYR A 18 -19.22 17.22 -9.16
N ASP A 19 -18.92 16.16 -8.44
CA ASP A 19 -18.91 14.81 -8.95
C ASP A 19 -20.21 14.13 -8.51
N SER A 20 -21.04 13.72 -9.46
CA SER A 20 -22.25 12.97 -9.15
C SER A 20 -21.86 11.59 -8.61
N PRO A 21 -22.61 11.05 -7.65
CA PRO A 21 -22.45 9.66 -7.27
C PRO A 21 -22.46 8.76 -8.49
N GLN A 22 -21.54 7.80 -8.53
CA GLN A 22 -21.50 6.84 -9.62
C GLN A 22 -22.72 5.92 -9.54
N GLU A 23 -23.31 5.61 -10.67
CA GLU A 23 -24.50 4.80 -10.78
C GLU A 23 -24.21 3.57 -11.64
N ASP A 24 -24.67 2.42 -11.18
CA ASP A 24 -24.69 1.23 -12.01
C ASP A 24 -25.91 1.26 -12.93
N PRO A 25 -25.75 1.12 -14.28
CA PRO A 25 -26.87 1.17 -15.21
C PRO A 25 -27.88 0.03 -15.04
N HIS A 26 -27.46 -1.09 -14.42
CA HIS A 26 -28.31 -2.25 -14.17
C HIS A 26 -28.82 -2.33 -12.73
N ASN A 27 -28.43 -1.39 -11.85
CA ASN A 27 -28.75 -1.37 -10.43
C ASN A 27 -28.15 -2.56 -9.65
N GLU A 28 -27.00 -3.06 -10.07
CA GLU A 28 -26.35 -4.25 -9.52
C GLU A 28 -25.34 -3.91 -8.42
N ILE A 29 -25.68 -2.96 -7.57
CA ILE A 29 -24.91 -2.56 -6.39
C ILE A 29 -25.76 -2.63 -5.13
N MET A 30 -25.13 -2.71 -3.98
CA MET A 30 -25.80 -2.67 -2.69
C MET A 30 -25.11 -1.70 -1.74
N GLY A 31 -25.90 -1.09 -0.86
CA GLY A 31 -25.46 -0.14 0.15
C GLY A 31 -25.75 -0.63 1.57
N TRP A 32 -25.04 -0.07 2.53
CA TRP A 32 -25.20 -0.38 3.94
C TRP A 32 -26.07 0.67 4.65
N TYR A 33 -27.25 0.26 5.09
CA TYR A 33 -28.25 1.11 5.75
C TYR A 33 -28.75 0.47 7.05
N PRO A 34 -28.09 0.73 8.19
CA PRO A 34 -28.43 0.08 9.46
C PRO A 34 -29.90 0.20 9.84
N GLY A 35 -30.49 -0.93 10.29
CA GLY A 35 -31.87 -1.01 10.76
C GLY A 35 -32.92 -1.07 9.65
N GLN A 36 -32.54 -1.11 8.39
CA GLN A 36 -33.47 -1.16 7.25
C GLN A 36 -33.47 -2.52 6.57
N HIS A 37 -34.53 -2.81 5.83
CA HIS A 37 -34.70 -4.02 5.02
C HIS A 37 -35.09 -3.65 3.59
N SER A 38 -34.54 -4.37 2.63
CA SER A 38 -34.90 -4.18 1.24
C SER A 38 -36.34 -4.60 0.97
N THR A 39 -37.05 -3.78 0.21
CA THR A 39 -38.38 -4.08 -0.32
C THR A 39 -38.29 -4.65 -1.74
N ILE A 40 -37.20 -4.36 -2.45
CA ILE A 40 -36.93 -4.87 -3.80
C ILE A 40 -36.48 -6.31 -3.74
N TYR A 41 -35.63 -6.63 -2.75
CA TYR A 41 -35.15 -7.97 -2.47
C TYR A 41 -35.51 -8.38 -1.04
N PRO A 42 -36.75 -8.82 -0.77
CA PRO A 42 -37.20 -9.16 0.57
C PRO A 42 -36.40 -10.28 1.29
N GLY A 43 -35.71 -11.12 0.52
CA GLY A 43 -34.82 -12.16 1.03
C GLY A 43 -33.41 -11.68 1.36
N ALA A 44 -33.09 -10.40 1.11
CA ALA A 44 -31.78 -9.85 1.45
C ALA A 44 -31.56 -9.81 2.97
N PRO A 45 -30.32 -10.00 3.44
CA PRO A 45 -30.00 -9.81 4.85
C PRO A 45 -30.36 -8.39 5.31
N PRO A 46 -30.65 -8.19 6.62
CA PRO A 46 -30.90 -6.87 7.17
C PRO A 46 -29.72 -5.93 6.93
N ASN A 47 -30.02 -4.64 6.83
CA ASN A 47 -29.09 -3.55 6.57
C ASN A 47 -28.61 -3.39 5.13
N PHE A 48 -28.95 -4.30 4.21
CA PHE A 48 -28.65 -4.14 2.79
C PHE A 48 -29.82 -3.52 2.04
N LEU A 49 -29.56 -2.38 1.38
CA LEU A 49 -30.51 -1.77 0.45
C LEU A 49 -29.93 -1.69 -0.96
N TYR A 50 -30.82 -1.65 -1.91
CA TYR A 50 -30.52 -1.65 -3.34
C TYR A 50 -31.09 -0.40 -4.02
N PRO A 51 -30.60 -0.03 -5.21
CA PRO A 51 -31.14 1.11 -5.93
C PRO A 51 -32.65 0.97 -6.16
N GLY A 52 -33.41 1.97 -5.66
CA GLY A 52 -34.86 1.98 -5.71
C GLY A 52 -35.58 1.55 -4.44
N ASP A 53 -34.87 1.04 -3.44
CA ASP A 53 -35.46 0.82 -2.11
C ASP A 53 -35.86 2.16 -1.46
N PRO A 54 -36.95 2.19 -0.67
CA PRO A 54 -37.28 3.36 0.12
C PRO A 54 -36.12 3.76 1.03
N GLY A 55 -35.79 5.06 1.07
CA GLY A 55 -34.69 5.58 1.88
C GLY A 55 -33.35 5.67 1.18
N THR A 56 -33.21 5.13 -0.04
CA THR A 56 -32.01 5.33 -0.86
C THR A 56 -32.02 6.69 -1.54
N PRO A 57 -30.90 7.45 -1.57
CA PRO A 57 -30.89 8.81 -2.10
C PRO A 57 -30.91 8.88 -3.64
N ASN A 58 -30.40 7.86 -4.32
CA ASN A 58 -30.26 7.76 -5.76
C ASN A 58 -29.87 6.33 -6.16
N ARG A 59 -29.62 6.09 -7.45
CA ARG A 59 -29.17 4.81 -7.99
C ARG A 59 -27.74 4.43 -7.58
N GLY A 60 -26.91 5.42 -7.22
CA GLY A 60 -25.54 5.19 -6.73
C GLY A 60 -25.49 4.91 -5.23
N LEU A 61 -26.62 4.94 -4.52
CA LEU A 61 -26.74 4.69 -3.09
C LEU A 61 -25.94 5.66 -2.18
N VAL A 62 -25.42 6.76 -2.72
CA VAL A 62 -24.59 7.75 -2.02
C VAL A 62 -25.28 9.11 -2.00
N TYR A 63 -25.31 9.76 -0.84
CA TYR A 63 -25.79 11.14 -0.76
C TYR A 63 -24.84 12.09 -1.50
N PRO A 64 -25.35 12.91 -2.46
CA PRO A 64 -24.51 13.81 -3.23
C PRO A 64 -23.73 14.78 -2.34
N ASN A 65 -22.43 14.92 -2.59
CA ASN A 65 -21.61 15.93 -1.95
C ASN A 65 -21.56 17.19 -2.83
N ARG A 66 -22.08 18.32 -2.31
CA ARG A 66 -22.15 19.60 -3.04
C ARG A 66 -21.28 20.69 -2.44
N ASP A 67 -20.40 20.36 -1.47
CA ASP A 67 -19.64 21.33 -0.70
C ASP A 67 -18.19 21.45 -1.20
N ASN A 68 -17.91 21.03 -2.45
CA ASN A 68 -16.55 20.94 -2.96
C ASN A 68 -16.09 22.28 -3.54
N PHE A 69 -15.80 23.24 -2.65
CA PHE A 69 -15.19 24.52 -3.00
C PHE A 69 -13.68 24.45 -2.86
N ALA A 70 -12.96 24.74 -3.94
CA ALA A 70 -11.51 24.65 -4.07
C ALA A 70 -10.89 26.05 -4.21
N PRO A 71 -10.70 26.81 -3.11
CA PRO A 71 -9.97 28.06 -3.14
C PRO A 71 -8.51 27.81 -3.48
N ARG A 72 -7.91 28.76 -4.23
CA ARG A 72 -6.52 28.76 -4.60
C ARG A 72 -5.95 30.14 -4.42
N PHE A 73 -4.75 30.22 -3.86
CA PHE A 73 -4.01 31.45 -3.67
C PHE A 73 -2.55 31.24 -4.02
N GLY A 74 -1.93 32.21 -4.67
CA GLY A 74 -0.51 32.21 -4.96
C GLY A 74 0.04 33.62 -5.00
N PHE A 75 1.34 33.73 -4.77
CA PHE A 75 2.07 34.98 -4.95
C PHE A 75 3.47 34.72 -5.49
N SER A 76 3.98 35.73 -6.17
CA SER A 76 5.38 35.81 -6.61
C SER A 76 5.89 37.20 -6.36
N TRP A 77 6.95 37.31 -5.57
CA TRP A 77 7.54 38.59 -5.17
C TRP A 77 9.03 38.64 -5.52
N ASP A 78 9.42 39.56 -6.40
CA ASP A 78 10.82 39.92 -6.61
C ASP A 78 11.25 40.87 -5.48
N ALA A 79 11.82 40.29 -4.42
CA ALA A 79 12.12 41.03 -3.18
C ALA A 79 13.16 42.13 -3.35
N LEU A 80 14.07 42.00 -4.33
CA LEU A 80 15.13 42.99 -4.63
C LEU A 80 14.80 43.89 -5.83
N GLY A 81 13.70 43.61 -6.54
CA GLY A 81 13.33 44.34 -7.77
C GLY A 81 14.28 44.13 -8.94
N SER A 82 15.25 43.24 -8.82
CA SER A 82 16.30 42.94 -9.81
C SER A 82 16.20 41.55 -10.43
N GLY A 83 15.21 40.76 -10.04
CA GLY A 83 15.05 39.37 -10.42
C GLY A 83 16.02 38.42 -9.72
N LYS A 84 16.95 38.92 -8.87
CA LYS A 84 17.94 38.05 -8.21
C LYS A 84 17.37 37.23 -7.06
N LEU A 85 16.38 37.76 -6.35
CA LEU A 85 15.71 37.06 -5.26
C LEU A 85 14.20 37.07 -5.50
N VAL A 86 13.66 35.94 -5.83
CA VAL A 86 12.22 35.75 -6.02
C VAL A 86 11.69 34.85 -4.93
N VAL A 87 10.71 35.35 -4.18
CA VAL A 87 9.98 34.58 -3.17
C VAL A 87 8.62 34.17 -3.75
N ARG A 88 8.25 32.92 -3.60
CA ARG A 88 6.98 32.38 -4.11
C ARG A 88 6.29 31.58 -3.04
N GLY A 89 4.98 31.57 -3.10
CA GLY A 89 4.18 30.72 -2.25
C GLY A 89 2.80 30.50 -2.85
N GLY A 90 2.19 29.42 -2.45
CA GLY A 90 0.85 29.07 -2.89
C GLY A 90 0.16 28.14 -1.91
N PHE A 91 -1.16 28.18 -1.97
CA PHE A 91 -2.07 27.28 -1.29
C PHE A 91 -3.23 26.95 -2.23
N GLY A 92 -3.71 25.72 -2.16
CA GLY A 92 -4.90 25.32 -2.91
C GLY A 92 -5.51 24.03 -2.38
N ILE A 93 -6.83 23.96 -2.51
CA ILE A 93 -7.60 22.74 -2.26
C ILE A 93 -7.87 22.09 -3.63
N PHE A 94 -7.70 20.76 -3.66
CA PHE A 94 -7.88 19.93 -4.84
C PHE A 94 -8.70 18.72 -4.47
N TYR A 95 -9.87 18.59 -5.08
CA TYR A 95 -10.72 17.42 -4.93
C TYR A 95 -10.25 16.31 -5.86
N ASP A 96 -10.42 15.08 -5.41
CA ASP A 96 -10.10 13.89 -6.19
C ASP A 96 -11.39 13.23 -6.66
N ILE A 97 -11.37 12.68 -7.87
CA ILE A 97 -12.48 11.92 -8.43
C ILE A 97 -12.33 10.47 -8.00
N GLU A 98 -13.44 9.86 -7.61
CA GLU A 98 -13.45 8.44 -7.24
C GLU A 98 -12.97 7.58 -8.43
N ASP A 99 -11.96 6.76 -8.20
CA ASP A 99 -11.40 5.87 -9.23
C ASP A 99 -12.41 4.78 -9.61
N GLY A 100 -12.62 4.59 -10.92
CA GLY A 100 -13.46 3.51 -11.45
C GLY A 100 -13.04 2.10 -11.00
N ALA A 101 -11.77 1.89 -10.63
CA ALA A 101 -11.31 0.63 -10.05
C ALA A 101 -11.94 0.33 -8.70
N LEU A 102 -12.37 1.35 -7.95
CA LEU A 102 -13.11 1.18 -6.71
C LEU A 102 -14.50 0.59 -6.98
N ASN A 103 -15.18 1.09 -8.01
CA ASN A 103 -16.53 0.64 -8.38
C ASN A 103 -16.56 -0.78 -8.93
N LEU A 104 -15.48 -1.24 -9.56
CA LEU A 104 -15.36 -2.64 -9.96
C LEU A 104 -15.45 -3.62 -8.78
N GLN A 105 -15.21 -3.14 -7.56
CA GLN A 105 -15.30 -3.97 -6.34
C GLN A 105 -16.74 -4.05 -5.82
N PHE A 106 -17.61 -3.10 -6.17
CA PHE A 106 -19.02 -3.10 -5.75
C PHE A 106 -19.93 -3.87 -6.71
N GLY A 107 -19.52 -4.03 -7.97
CA GLY A 107 -20.24 -4.85 -8.93
C GLY A 107 -20.13 -6.34 -8.63
N GLY A 108 -21.10 -7.11 -9.08
CA GLY A 108 -21.08 -8.56 -8.95
C GLY A 108 -21.25 -9.09 -7.53
N GLN A 109 -21.84 -8.31 -6.64
CA GLN A 109 -22.19 -8.73 -5.28
C GLN A 109 -23.55 -9.45 -5.27
N PRO A 110 -23.86 -10.29 -4.25
CA PRO A 110 -25.18 -10.92 -4.17
C PRO A 110 -26.33 -9.90 -4.18
N PRO A 111 -27.42 -10.15 -4.92
CA PRO A 111 -27.75 -11.34 -5.70
C PRO A 111 -27.25 -11.35 -7.14
N PHE A 112 -26.44 -10.38 -7.58
CA PHE A 112 -26.07 -10.13 -8.98
C PHE A 112 -24.86 -10.92 -9.43
N GLY A 113 -23.99 -11.26 -8.51
CA GLY A 113 -22.80 -12.04 -8.75
C GLY A 113 -22.38 -12.83 -7.52
N TYR A 114 -21.63 -13.88 -7.76
CA TYR A 114 -21.05 -14.71 -6.70
C TYR A 114 -19.73 -15.26 -7.16
N VAL A 115 -18.74 -15.19 -6.28
CA VAL A 115 -17.46 -15.83 -6.52
C VAL A 115 -17.47 -17.16 -5.74
N ALA A 116 -17.71 -18.24 -6.44
CA ALA A 116 -17.62 -19.59 -5.86
C ALA A 116 -16.15 -19.96 -5.65
N ASN A 117 -15.55 -19.49 -4.56
CA ASN A 117 -14.14 -19.76 -4.26
C ASN A 117 -13.87 -21.23 -3.89
N ASN A 118 -14.89 -22.00 -3.50
CA ASN A 118 -14.74 -23.34 -2.95
C ASN A 118 -15.66 -24.38 -3.59
N TYR A 119 -16.16 -24.15 -4.79
CA TYR A 119 -17.13 -25.03 -5.43
C TYR A 119 -16.78 -25.33 -6.87
N PRO A 120 -16.80 -26.55 -7.27
CA PRO A 120 -16.24 -27.74 -6.66
C PRO A 120 -14.74 -27.77 -6.84
N CYS A 121 -14.09 -28.61 -6.09
CA CYS A 121 -12.66 -28.81 -6.24
C CYS A 121 -12.30 -29.23 -7.66
N PHE A 122 -11.57 -28.41 -8.38
CA PHE A 122 -10.91 -28.77 -9.64
C PHE A 122 -9.69 -29.68 -9.40
N THR A 123 -9.68 -30.45 -8.34
CA THR A 123 -8.58 -31.35 -7.99
C THR A 123 -8.84 -32.73 -8.55
N THR A 124 -7.82 -33.33 -9.10
CA THR A 124 -7.90 -34.72 -9.56
C THR A 124 -8.13 -35.66 -8.37
N ALA A 125 -8.74 -36.84 -8.62
CA ALA A 125 -8.89 -37.86 -7.62
C ALA A 125 -7.57 -38.21 -6.90
N ALA A 126 -6.45 -38.14 -7.60
CA ALA A 126 -5.12 -38.36 -7.03
C ALA A 126 -4.72 -37.26 -6.02
N GLN A 127 -5.06 -36.00 -6.27
CA GLN A 127 -4.76 -34.89 -5.35
C GLN A 127 -5.60 -34.95 -4.07
N VAL A 128 -6.87 -35.35 -4.20
CA VAL A 128 -7.74 -35.59 -3.04
C VAL A 128 -7.23 -36.77 -2.20
N ALA A 129 -6.80 -37.85 -2.84
CA ALA A 129 -6.22 -39.01 -2.15
C ALA A 129 -4.90 -38.67 -1.40
N MET A 130 -4.17 -37.65 -1.83
CA MET A 130 -2.97 -37.12 -1.15
C MET A 130 -3.27 -36.12 -0.03
N GLY A 131 -4.52 -35.89 0.31
CA GLY A 131 -4.92 -34.92 1.35
C GLY A 131 -4.86 -33.45 0.92
N ASN A 132 -4.60 -33.15 -0.36
CA ASN A 132 -4.53 -31.80 -0.89
C ASN A 132 -5.90 -31.22 -1.31
N GLY A 133 -6.97 -31.87 -0.93
CA GLY A 133 -8.34 -31.52 -1.29
C GLY A 133 -9.14 -30.90 -0.14
N GLY A 134 -8.49 -30.08 0.71
CA GLY A 134 -9.17 -29.41 1.82
C GLY A 134 -10.42 -28.65 1.36
N GLY A 135 -11.59 -29.02 1.92
CA GLY A 135 -12.88 -28.41 1.57
C GLY A 135 -13.57 -28.97 0.34
N CYS A 136 -13.02 -30.01 -0.28
CA CYS A 136 -13.64 -30.66 -1.41
C CYS A 136 -14.81 -31.53 -0.97
N LEU A 137 -15.98 -31.33 -1.56
CA LEU A 137 -17.07 -32.24 -1.42
C LEU A 137 -16.71 -33.60 -2.08
N LEU A 138 -17.04 -34.68 -1.42
CA LEU A 138 -16.76 -36.02 -1.94
C LEU A 138 -17.44 -36.22 -3.31
N PRO A 139 -16.79 -36.94 -4.25
CA PRO A 139 -17.39 -37.21 -5.54
C PRO A 139 -18.69 -37.98 -5.38
N VAL A 140 -19.72 -37.52 -6.05
CA VAL A 140 -20.96 -38.32 -6.15
C VAL A 140 -20.71 -39.37 -7.22
N ASN A 141 -20.96 -40.62 -6.90
CA ASN A 141 -20.73 -41.79 -7.78
C ASN A 141 -19.28 -41.96 -8.28
N GLY A 142 -18.30 -41.51 -7.51
CA GLY A 142 -16.87 -41.74 -7.81
C GLY A 142 -16.28 -40.92 -8.95
N SER A 143 -17.02 -39.96 -9.49
CA SER A 143 -16.54 -39.08 -10.58
C SER A 143 -16.46 -37.63 -10.13
N TYR A 144 -15.32 -36.98 -10.45
CA TYR A 144 -15.17 -35.53 -10.35
C TYR A 144 -15.57 -34.91 -11.67
N SER A 145 -16.52 -34.00 -11.67
CA SER A 145 -16.87 -33.25 -12.87
C SER A 145 -15.93 -32.10 -13.09
N ALA A 146 -15.51 -31.89 -14.34
CA ALA A 146 -14.78 -30.68 -14.75
C ALA A 146 -15.72 -29.46 -14.79
N ASP A 147 -17.03 -29.67 -14.86
CA ASP A 147 -18.04 -28.64 -14.75
C ASP A 147 -18.68 -28.70 -13.36
N PRO A 148 -18.45 -27.67 -12.55
CA PRO A 148 -18.94 -27.62 -11.17
C PRO A 148 -20.47 -27.73 -11.06
N PHE A 149 -21.20 -27.45 -12.11
CA PHE A 149 -22.65 -27.39 -12.10
C PHE A 149 -23.34 -28.53 -12.86
N GLN A 150 -22.59 -29.39 -13.54
CA GLN A 150 -23.15 -30.48 -14.34
C GLN A 150 -23.74 -31.60 -13.49
N GLY A 151 -24.95 -31.43 -13.05
CA GLY A 151 -25.84 -32.54 -12.64
C GLY A 151 -25.55 -33.20 -11.31
N ILE A 152 -24.49 -32.85 -10.59
CA ILE A 152 -24.15 -33.40 -9.28
C ILE A 152 -24.68 -32.51 -8.16
N TYR A 153 -24.67 -31.19 -8.37
CA TYR A 153 -25.26 -30.20 -7.48
C TYR A 153 -26.20 -29.33 -8.28
N PRO A 154 -27.39 -28.96 -7.76
CA PRO A 154 -28.18 -27.93 -8.37
C PRO A 154 -27.34 -26.66 -8.48
N ASP A 155 -27.36 -26.02 -9.65
CA ASP A 155 -26.78 -24.70 -9.82
C ASP A 155 -27.36 -23.80 -8.70
N PRO A 156 -26.53 -23.32 -7.76
CA PRO A 156 -27.02 -22.46 -6.69
C PRO A 156 -27.48 -21.10 -7.23
N TYR A 157 -27.21 -20.81 -8.52
CA TYR A 157 -27.59 -19.56 -9.22
C TYR A 157 -28.30 -19.87 -10.53
N PRO A 158 -29.48 -20.53 -10.49
CA PRO A 158 -30.19 -20.87 -11.72
C PRO A 158 -30.45 -19.61 -12.54
N PHE A 159 -29.98 -19.63 -13.78
CA PHE A 159 -30.29 -18.58 -14.74
C PHE A 159 -31.80 -18.55 -14.93
N ILE A 160 -32.45 -17.52 -14.40
CA ILE A 160 -33.89 -17.30 -14.65
C ILE A 160 -34.02 -16.58 -15.98
N ALA A 161 -34.75 -17.19 -16.91
CA ALA A 161 -35.08 -16.63 -18.21
C ALA A 161 -35.69 -15.22 -18.01
N GLY A 162 -34.97 -14.19 -18.46
CA GLY A 162 -35.31 -12.78 -18.20
C GLY A 162 -34.15 -11.95 -17.67
N GLY A 163 -32.99 -12.53 -17.43
CA GLY A 163 -31.74 -11.81 -17.09
C GLY A 163 -31.63 -11.37 -15.64
N HIS A 164 -32.56 -11.74 -14.78
CA HIS A 164 -32.46 -11.56 -13.35
C HIS A 164 -32.04 -12.88 -12.69
N LEU A 165 -30.86 -12.93 -12.13
CA LEU A 165 -30.50 -13.96 -11.17
C LEU A 165 -31.59 -13.95 -10.09
N GLY A 166 -32.19 -15.10 -9.82
CA GLY A 166 -33.21 -15.22 -8.77
C GLY A 166 -32.68 -14.63 -7.47
N GLN A 167 -33.57 -14.16 -6.61
CA GLN A 167 -33.27 -13.51 -5.32
C GLN A 167 -32.50 -14.46 -4.39
N PHE A 168 -31.25 -14.79 -4.78
CA PHE A 168 -30.49 -15.80 -4.08
C PHE A 168 -29.51 -15.15 -3.13
N PHE A 169 -29.88 -15.09 -1.88
CA PHE A 169 -29.03 -14.80 -0.75
C PHE A 169 -28.75 -16.12 -0.03
N SER A 170 -27.94 -16.96 -0.61
CA SER A 170 -27.61 -18.28 -0.08
C SER A 170 -26.95 -18.26 1.29
N PRO A 171 -26.97 -19.41 2.02
CA PRO A 171 -26.88 -19.41 3.47
C PRO A 171 -25.72 -18.63 4.06
N ALA A 172 -24.70 -18.32 3.28
CA ALA A 172 -23.64 -17.38 3.69
C ALA A 172 -23.34 -16.40 2.56
N ILE A 173 -23.29 -15.11 2.85
CA ILE A 173 -22.59 -14.14 2.04
C ILE A 173 -21.14 -14.18 2.53
N PRO A 174 -20.23 -14.93 1.89
CA PRO A 174 -18.88 -15.11 2.44
C PRO A 174 -18.09 -13.82 2.46
N PHE A 175 -18.46 -12.87 1.62
CA PHE A 175 -17.77 -11.62 1.48
C PHE A 175 -18.63 -10.61 0.74
N ALA A 176 -18.76 -9.39 1.23
CA ALA A 176 -19.52 -8.34 0.58
C ALA A 176 -18.72 -7.03 0.54
N TYR A 177 -18.78 -6.35 -0.60
CA TYR A 177 -18.45 -4.94 -0.70
C TYR A 177 -19.73 -4.13 -0.80
N VAL A 178 -19.88 -3.16 0.09
CA VAL A 178 -21.06 -2.30 0.14
C VAL A 178 -20.68 -0.84 -0.01
N VAL A 179 -21.57 -0.07 -0.61
CA VAL A 179 -21.38 1.37 -0.75
C VAL A 179 -21.77 2.05 0.56
N SER A 180 -20.92 2.94 1.05
CA SER A 180 -21.26 3.82 2.17
C SER A 180 -22.13 4.98 1.69
N PRO A 181 -23.36 5.15 2.23
CA PRO A 181 -24.23 6.23 1.80
C PRO A 181 -23.71 7.62 2.13
N HIS A 182 -22.82 7.74 3.10
CA HIS A 182 -22.25 9.01 3.58
C HIS A 182 -20.82 9.24 3.08
N PHE A 183 -20.42 8.57 2.01
CA PHE A 183 -19.11 8.80 1.39
C PHE A 183 -18.94 10.27 0.99
N ARG A 184 -17.77 10.84 1.24
CA ARG A 184 -17.42 12.24 0.94
C ARG A 184 -16.24 12.30 -0.01
N THR A 185 -16.31 13.22 -0.96
CA THR A 185 -15.23 13.45 -1.93
C THR A 185 -13.88 13.68 -1.22
N PRO A 186 -12.85 12.88 -1.52
CA PRO A 186 -11.50 13.10 -1.02
C PRO A 186 -10.94 14.44 -1.51
N TYR A 187 -10.08 15.06 -0.70
CA TYR A 187 -9.38 16.26 -1.13
C TYR A 187 -7.99 16.39 -0.53
N ALA A 188 -7.14 17.16 -1.19
CA ALA A 188 -5.82 17.53 -0.71
C ALA A 188 -5.69 19.05 -0.58
N GLU A 189 -5.15 19.49 0.55
CA GLU A 189 -4.69 20.84 0.81
C GLU A 189 -3.20 20.91 0.50
N ASN A 190 -2.84 21.51 -0.62
CA ASN A 190 -1.46 21.65 -1.03
C ASN A 190 -0.98 23.07 -0.78
N PHE A 191 0.19 23.21 -0.18
CA PHE A 191 0.81 24.52 0.06
C PHE A 191 2.31 24.44 -0.13
N ASN A 192 2.86 25.56 -0.59
CA ASN A 192 4.28 25.70 -0.74
C ASN A 192 4.71 27.13 -0.42
N TYR A 193 5.96 27.25 0.03
CA TYR A 193 6.62 28.53 0.25
C TYR A 193 8.12 28.37 0.03
N GLY A 194 8.72 29.26 -0.75
CA GLY A 194 10.14 29.15 -1.01
C GLY A 194 10.72 30.39 -1.68
N PHE A 195 12.01 30.30 -1.92
CA PHE A 195 12.74 31.35 -2.61
C PHE A 195 13.66 30.77 -3.66
N GLN A 196 13.92 31.57 -4.68
CA GLN A 196 14.92 31.35 -5.71
C GLN A 196 15.91 32.51 -5.68
N TYR A 197 17.19 32.18 -5.49
CA TYR A 197 18.23 33.17 -5.39
C TYR A 197 19.34 32.95 -6.43
N GLN A 198 19.61 33.95 -7.24
CA GLN A 198 20.70 33.94 -8.22
C GLN A 198 22.03 34.24 -7.52
N LEU A 199 22.81 33.16 -7.20
CA LEU A 199 24.11 33.26 -6.55
C LEU A 199 25.15 33.91 -7.49
N THR A 200 25.19 33.46 -8.73
CA THR A 200 26.04 34.01 -9.79
C THR A 200 25.21 34.15 -11.08
N ARG A 201 25.80 34.65 -12.15
CA ARG A 201 25.09 34.72 -13.45
C ARG A 201 24.61 33.38 -13.96
N ASP A 202 25.32 32.32 -13.59
CA ASP A 202 25.09 30.95 -14.09
C ASP A 202 24.56 29.99 -13.00
N THR A 203 24.50 30.42 -11.74
CA THR A 203 24.15 29.56 -10.61
C THR A 203 22.95 30.10 -9.85
N VAL A 204 21.97 29.24 -9.65
CA VAL A 204 20.73 29.57 -8.93
C VAL A 204 20.56 28.55 -7.80
N LEU A 205 20.28 29.06 -6.60
CA LEU A 205 19.83 28.29 -5.46
C LEU A 205 18.33 28.46 -5.31
N GLU A 206 17.64 27.34 -5.17
CA GLU A 206 16.21 27.31 -4.83
C GLU A 206 16.02 26.51 -3.55
N ALA A 207 15.20 27.00 -2.63
CA ALA A 207 14.76 26.26 -1.44
C ALA A 207 13.26 26.46 -1.27
N VAL A 208 12.53 25.36 -1.25
CA VAL A 208 11.06 25.35 -1.19
C VAL A 208 10.61 24.37 -0.11
N TYR A 209 9.77 24.85 0.78
CA TYR A 209 8.96 24.01 1.64
C TYR A 209 7.67 23.64 0.91
N VAL A 210 7.34 22.34 0.86
CA VAL A 210 6.13 21.80 0.23
C VAL A 210 5.38 20.99 1.27
N GLY A 211 4.11 21.29 1.46
CA GLY A 211 3.22 20.55 2.31
C GLY A 211 1.99 20.05 1.56
N SER A 212 1.51 18.88 1.93
CA SER A 212 0.27 18.31 1.43
C SER A 212 -0.45 17.60 2.57
N LEU A 213 -1.73 17.93 2.74
CA LEU A 213 -2.61 17.29 3.71
C LEU A 213 -3.77 16.65 2.95
N SER A 214 -3.82 15.33 2.89
CA SER A 214 -4.98 14.63 2.36
C SER A 214 -6.02 14.44 3.44
N ARG A 215 -7.27 14.66 3.05
CA ARG A 215 -8.44 14.56 3.94
C ARG A 215 -9.52 13.74 3.25
N LYS A 216 -10.29 13.03 4.07
CA LYS A 216 -11.37 12.17 3.59
C LYS A 216 -10.91 11.19 2.50
N ALA A 217 -9.61 10.81 2.55
CA ALA A 217 -9.09 9.81 1.63
C ALA A 217 -9.82 8.49 1.79
N ILE A 218 -9.95 7.78 0.70
CA ILE A 218 -10.64 6.50 0.67
C ILE A 218 -9.89 5.51 1.53
N SER A 219 -10.63 4.89 2.45
CA SER A 219 -10.18 3.76 3.25
C SER A 219 -11.33 2.75 3.33
N SER A 220 -11.04 1.56 3.77
CA SER A 220 -12.03 0.51 3.95
C SER A 220 -12.10 0.09 5.40
N THR A 221 -13.29 -0.28 5.84
CA THR A 221 -13.50 -0.90 7.15
C THR A 221 -14.43 -2.10 7.03
N ASN A 222 -14.24 -3.08 7.89
CA ASN A 222 -15.16 -4.20 8.02
C ASN A 222 -16.29 -3.81 8.97
N LEU A 223 -17.53 -3.81 8.47
CA LEU A 223 -18.73 -3.47 9.25
C LEU A 223 -19.22 -4.66 10.10
N ASN A 224 -18.80 -5.86 9.76
CA ASN A 224 -19.22 -7.09 10.41
C ASN A 224 -18.01 -7.82 11.01
N TYR A 225 -17.23 -7.09 11.84
CA TYR A 225 -16.07 -7.67 12.52
C TYR A 225 -16.52 -8.55 13.71
N PRO A 226 -15.72 -9.57 14.09
CA PRO A 226 -16.04 -10.46 15.19
C PRO A 226 -16.14 -9.73 16.54
N GLU A 227 -17.18 -10.01 17.31
CA GLU A 227 -17.36 -9.45 18.64
C GLU A 227 -16.52 -10.22 19.67
N VAL A 228 -15.65 -9.52 20.39
CA VAL A 228 -14.85 -10.13 21.46
C VAL A 228 -15.75 -10.48 22.65
N ASN A 229 -16.53 -9.49 23.13
CA ASN A 229 -17.48 -9.62 24.22
C ASN A 229 -18.79 -9.00 23.76
N GLY A 230 -19.84 -9.75 23.64
CA GLY A 230 -21.11 -9.23 23.15
C GLY A 230 -22.29 -10.05 23.64
N SER A 231 -23.49 -9.65 23.21
CA SER A 231 -24.72 -10.43 23.41
C SER A 231 -24.77 -11.67 22.52
N ASN A 232 -23.87 -11.80 21.56
CA ASN A 232 -23.74 -12.98 20.72
C ASN A 232 -23.27 -14.16 21.57
N PRO A 233 -24.04 -15.26 21.66
CA PRO A 233 -23.64 -16.46 22.40
C PRO A 233 -22.37 -17.13 21.82
N ASN A 234 -21.99 -16.79 20.60
CA ASN A 234 -20.80 -17.25 19.92
C ASN A 234 -19.70 -16.17 19.88
N SER A 235 -19.72 -15.16 20.76
CA SER A 235 -18.64 -14.17 20.84
C SER A 235 -17.29 -14.85 21.02
N LEU A 236 -16.19 -14.19 20.58
CA LEU A 236 -14.84 -14.78 20.65
C LEU A 236 -14.50 -15.25 22.06
N MET A 237 -14.90 -14.51 23.10
CA MET A 237 -14.68 -14.88 24.50
C MET A 237 -15.52 -16.10 24.90
N ALA A 238 -16.76 -16.24 24.43
CA ALA A 238 -17.59 -17.41 24.70
C ALA A 238 -16.99 -18.67 24.05
N GLN A 239 -16.49 -18.57 22.82
CA GLN A 239 -15.79 -19.64 22.15
C GLN A 239 -14.48 -20.00 22.86
N TYR A 240 -13.70 -19.00 23.32
CA TYR A 240 -12.51 -19.24 24.13
C TYR A 240 -12.83 -20.06 25.39
N GLN A 241 -13.86 -19.67 26.13
CA GLN A 241 -14.28 -20.40 27.34
C GLN A 241 -14.73 -21.83 27.02
N GLY A 242 -15.42 -22.01 25.90
CA GLY A 242 -15.79 -23.33 25.40
C GLY A 242 -14.58 -24.20 25.04
N ALA A 243 -13.59 -23.63 24.37
CA ALA A 243 -12.34 -24.32 24.04
C ALA A 243 -11.59 -24.74 25.31
N VAL A 244 -11.46 -23.85 26.28
CA VAL A 244 -10.80 -24.13 27.57
C VAL A 244 -11.56 -25.23 28.33
N ALA A 245 -12.89 -25.17 28.37
CA ALA A 245 -13.72 -26.17 29.04
C ALA A 245 -13.61 -27.57 28.40
N SER A 246 -13.44 -27.64 27.09
CA SER A 246 -13.22 -28.89 26.34
C SER A 246 -11.78 -29.39 26.32
N GLY A 247 -10.82 -28.59 26.84
CA GLY A 247 -9.38 -28.87 26.75
C GLY A 247 -8.80 -28.70 25.32
N SER A 248 -9.50 -27.99 24.46
CA SER A 248 -9.08 -27.71 23.08
C SER A 248 -8.15 -26.49 22.99
N ASN A 249 -7.31 -26.46 21.96
CA ASN A 249 -6.53 -25.25 21.66
C ASN A 249 -7.46 -24.15 21.12
N PRO A 250 -7.56 -22.98 21.79
CA PRO A 250 -8.42 -21.88 21.32
C PRO A 250 -8.12 -21.42 19.89
N LEU A 251 -6.86 -21.35 19.48
CA LEU A 251 -6.46 -20.92 18.13
C LEU A 251 -6.97 -21.84 17.01
N SER A 252 -7.33 -23.09 17.33
CA SER A 252 -7.90 -24.03 16.37
C SER A 252 -9.39 -24.29 16.59
N TYR A 253 -9.94 -23.82 17.71
CA TYR A 253 -11.33 -24.02 18.08
C TYR A 253 -12.20 -22.78 17.76
N ILE A 254 -11.63 -21.58 17.92
CA ILE A 254 -12.33 -20.33 17.64
C ILE A 254 -12.60 -20.21 16.15
N THR A 255 -13.85 -19.94 15.82
CA THR A 255 -14.31 -19.63 14.48
C THR A 255 -14.79 -18.17 14.46
N PRO A 256 -13.94 -17.22 14.04
CA PRO A 256 -14.23 -15.79 14.13
C PRO A 256 -15.53 -15.40 13.43
N ASP A 257 -15.82 -16.03 12.28
CA ASP A 257 -17.06 -15.78 11.55
C ASP A 257 -18.33 -16.04 12.38
N CYS A 258 -18.29 -16.94 13.34
CA CYS A 258 -19.42 -17.18 14.23
C CYS A 258 -19.63 -16.06 15.27
N ALA A 259 -18.60 -15.29 15.55
CA ALA A 259 -18.67 -14.14 16.47
C ALA A 259 -19.14 -12.85 15.80
N ARG A 260 -19.40 -12.85 14.50
CA ARG A 260 -19.82 -11.65 13.78
C ARG A 260 -21.31 -11.32 14.04
N PRO A 261 -21.68 -10.05 14.15
CA PRO A 261 -23.05 -9.62 14.46
C PRO A 261 -24.11 -10.12 13.48
N LEU A 262 -23.73 -10.27 12.20
CA LEU A 262 -24.64 -10.70 11.13
C LEU A 262 -24.46 -12.17 10.74
N ALA A 263 -23.60 -12.89 11.43
CA ALA A 263 -23.43 -14.32 11.21
C ALA A 263 -24.33 -15.11 12.16
N ALA A 264 -24.80 -16.25 11.69
CA ALA A 264 -25.35 -17.31 12.52
C ALA A 264 -24.50 -18.53 12.34
N CYS A 265 -24.29 -19.31 13.38
CA CYS A 265 -23.59 -20.59 13.28
C CYS A 265 -24.53 -21.72 13.66
N ASN A 266 -24.35 -22.85 12.96
CA ASN A 266 -24.99 -24.10 13.37
C ASN A 266 -24.24 -24.73 14.57
N ALA A 267 -24.75 -25.86 15.06
CA ALA A 267 -24.14 -26.57 16.18
C ALA A 267 -22.70 -27.08 15.90
N ASP A 268 -22.29 -27.13 14.63
CA ASP A 268 -20.97 -27.55 14.20
C ASP A 268 -20.05 -26.37 13.91
N PHE A 269 -20.39 -25.15 14.33
CA PHE A 269 -19.69 -23.90 14.10
C PHE A 269 -19.48 -23.57 12.60
N ILE A 270 -20.38 -23.99 11.74
CA ILE A 270 -20.38 -23.60 10.33
C ILE A 270 -21.14 -22.28 10.19
N PRO A 271 -20.48 -21.20 9.73
CA PRO A 271 -21.12 -19.89 9.59
C PRO A 271 -22.23 -19.93 8.54
N THR A 272 -23.41 -19.43 8.94
CA THR A 272 -24.54 -19.24 8.04
C THR A 272 -24.93 -17.77 8.10
N GLY A 273 -24.57 -16.98 7.12
CA GLY A 273 -24.85 -15.54 7.11
C GLY A 273 -23.69 -14.74 6.52
N ALA A 274 -23.72 -13.43 6.74
CA ALA A 274 -22.67 -12.55 6.23
C ALA A 274 -21.38 -12.71 7.05
N THR A 275 -20.26 -12.94 6.38
CA THR A 275 -18.94 -12.94 7.00
C THR A 275 -18.32 -11.54 6.96
N GLN A 276 -17.31 -11.27 6.15
CA GLN A 276 -16.77 -9.91 6.03
C GLN A 276 -17.69 -9.00 5.19
N ILE A 277 -17.98 -7.82 5.70
CA ILE A 277 -18.70 -6.77 4.98
C ILE A 277 -17.80 -5.53 4.94
N LEU A 278 -17.12 -5.35 3.83
CA LEU A 278 -16.25 -4.20 3.63
C LEU A 278 -17.02 -3.03 3.03
N THR A 279 -16.82 -1.85 3.57
CA THR A 279 -17.35 -0.60 3.01
C THR A 279 -16.26 0.43 2.88
N ASN A 280 -16.41 1.29 1.88
CA ASN A 280 -15.57 2.47 1.76
C ASN A 280 -15.99 3.52 2.77
N VAL A 281 -15.01 4.10 3.42
CA VAL A 281 -15.20 5.21 4.34
C VAL A 281 -14.27 6.37 3.98
N SER A 282 -14.72 7.58 4.23
CA SER A 282 -13.94 8.81 4.05
C SER A 282 -13.10 9.11 5.30
N ALA A 283 -12.41 8.08 5.83
CA ALA A 283 -11.65 8.16 7.08
C ALA A 283 -10.14 8.27 6.87
N GLY A 284 -9.66 8.05 5.65
CA GLY A 284 -8.25 8.17 5.32
C GLY A 284 -7.73 9.60 5.46
N SER A 285 -6.50 9.72 5.91
CA SER A 285 -5.80 11.00 5.99
C SER A 285 -4.31 10.81 5.80
N SER A 286 -3.66 11.81 5.21
CA SER A 286 -2.20 11.87 5.15
C SER A 286 -1.68 13.28 5.42
N SER A 287 -0.42 13.36 5.82
CA SER A 287 0.32 14.60 5.99
C SER A 287 1.73 14.40 5.45
N SER A 288 2.09 15.15 4.42
CA SER A 288 3.42 15.16 3.82
C SER A 288 4.04 16.53 3.98
N ASN A 289 5.26 16.58 4.49
CA ASN A 289 6.03 17.83 4.67
C ASN A 289 7.42 17.62 4.09
N GLN A 290 7.85 18.53 3.22
CA GLN A 290 9.11 18.38 2.49
C GLN A 290 9.84 19.73 2.42
N LEU A 291 11.15 19.69 2.65
CA LEU A 291 12.07 20.76 2.24
C LEU A 291 12.83 20.27 1.00
N GLN A 292 12.70 21.00 -0.10
CA GLN A 292 13.40 20.74 -1.35
C GLN A 292 14.42 21.84 -1.59
N VAL A 293 15.69 21.47 -1.74
CA VAL A 293 16.79 22.40 -2.04
C VAL A 293 17.42 21.99 -3.35
N THR A 294 17.48 22.92 -4.30
CA THR A 294 18.10 22.70 -5.61
C THR A 294 19.16 23.73 -5.89
N LEU A 295 20.32 23.29 -6.33
CA LEU A 295 21.39 24.13 -6.82
C LEU A 295 21.64 23.80 -8.30
N ASP A 296 21.30 24.74 -9.16
CA ASP A 296 21.45 24.63 -10.60
C ASP A 296 22.57 25.54 -11.11
N ARG A 297 23.51 24.97 -11.86
CA ARG A 297 24.51 25.74 -12.61
C ARG A 297 24.41 25.41 -14.10
N ARG A 298 24.14 26.45 -14.88
CA ARG A 298 24.19 26.34 -16.34
C ARG A 298 25.60 26.03 -16.80
N MET A 299 25.71 25.37 -17.94
CA MET A 299 27.00 25.05 -18.56
C MET A 299 27.80 26.33 -18.74
N ASN A 300 28.92 26.41 -18.05
CA ASN A 300 29.87 27.52 -18.13
C ASN A 300 31.29 27.02 -17.88
N HIS A 301 32.24 27.37 -18.74
CA HIS A 301 33.62 26.86 -18.73
C HIS A 301 33.68 25.30 -18.68
N GLY A 302 32.79 24.65 -19.43
CA GLY A 302 32.73 23.18 -19.53
C GLY A 302 32.11 22.45 -18.33
N LEU A 303 31.59 23.15 -17.33
CA LEU A 303 30.93 22.53 -16.19
C LEU A 303 29.52 23.07 -15.99
N GLY A 304 28.53 22.17 -16.05
CA GLY A 304 27.16 22.39 -15.62
C GLY A 304 26.74 21.32 -14.63
N PHE A 305 25.86 21.64 -13.68
CA PHE A 305 25.35 20.64 -12.75
C PHE A 305 24.00 21.03 -12.16
N ARG A 306 23.27 20.00 -11.75
CA ARG A 306 22.13 20.13 -10.85
C ARG A 306 22.35 19.24 -9.63
N VAL A 307 22.16 19.82 -8.45
CA VAL A 307 22.12 19.12 -7.17
C VAL A 307 20.72 19.32 -6.61
N ALA A 308 20.00 18.25 -6.34
CA ALA A 308 18.67 18.32 -5.73
C ALA A 308 18.65 17.47 -4.45
N TYR A 309 18.30 18.10 -3.35
CA TYR A 309 18.15 17.45 -2.05
C TYR A 309 16.73 17.62 -1.55
N THR A 310 16.13 16.51 -1.09
CA THR A 310 14.80 16.52 -0.47
C THR A 310 14.91 15.93 0.92
N LEU A 311 14.43 16.67 1.92
CA LEU A 311 14.16 16.20 3.27
C LEU A 311 12.64 16.11 3.42
N ALA A 312 12.11 14.92 3.68
CA ALA A 312 10.67 14.67 3.69
C ALA A 312 10.23 13.83 4.89
N LYS A 313 8.96 13.99 5.27
CA LYS A 313 8.25 13.10 6.17
C LYS A 313 6.79 13.01 5.74
N THR A 314 6.35 11.80 5.46
CA THR A 314 4.95 11.53 5.11
C THR A 314 4.37 10.52 6.10
N ILE A 315 3.23 10.88 6.69
CA ILE A 315 2.48 10.05 7.62
C ILE A 315 1.08 9.89 7.05
N ASP A 316 0.56 8.66 7.08
CA ASP A 316 -0.82 8.36 6.69
C ASP A 316 -1.44 7.31 7.61
N VAL A 317 -2.69 6.95 7.37
CA VAL A 317 -3.37 5.83 8.01
C VAL A 317 -3.50 4.63 7.07
N SER A 318 -3.30 4.85 5.77
CA SER A 318 -3.24 3.81 4.74
C SER A 318 -2.54 4.37 3.51
N SER A 319 -1.61 3.62 2.93
CA SER A 319 -0.95 3.96 1.67
C SER A 319 -1.60 3.28 0.46
N GLY A 320 -2.58 2.41 0.67
CA GLY A 320 -3.36 1.76 -0.37
C GLY A 320 -4.41 2.70 -0.99
N PHE A 321 -4.79 2.44 -2.23
CA PHE A 321 -5.80 3.22 -2.96
C PHE A 321 -7.06 2.41 -3.33
N ARG A 322 -7.05 1.09 -3.11
CA ARG A 322 -8.20 0.21 -3.31
C ARG A 322 -8.81 -0.18 -1.97
N ALA A 323 -10.13 -0.39 -1.91
CA ALA A 323 -10.82 -0.77 -0.69
C ALA A 323 -10.11 -1.92 0.03
N ARG A 324 -9.79 -3.01 -0.65
CA ARG A 324 -9.14 -4.16 -0.04
C ARG A 324 -7.71 -3.90 0.46
N SER A 325 -6.98 -2.99 -0.18
CA SER A 325 -5.59 -2.65 0.21
C SER A 325 -5.52 -1.49 1.20
N SER A 326 -6.65 -0.87 1.54
CA SER A 326 -6.77 0.24 2.47
C SER A 326 -7.64 -0.10 3.68
N THR A 327 -7.92 -1.38 3.93
CA THR A 327 -8.68 -1.86 5.09
C THR A 327 -7.90 -1.60 6.37
N PHE A 328 -8.58 -1.05 7.36
CA PHE A 328 -7.99 -0.84 8.67
C PHE A 328 -7.76 -2.18 9.39
N THR A 329 -6.60 -2.29 10.02
CA THR A 329 -6.24 -3.44 10.87
C THR A 329 -7.24 -3.58 12.02
N ASN A 330 -7.53 -2.46 12.71
CA ASN A 330 -8.57 -2.40 13.72
C ASN A 330 -9.78 -1.64 13.18
N PRO A 331 -10.90 -2.33 12.88
CA PRO A 331 -12.11 -1.69 12.35
C PRO A 331 -12.71 -0.62 13.28
N THR A 332 -12.43 -0.71 14.59
CA THR A 332 -12.98 0.22 15.61
C THR A 332 -12.05 1.41 15.89
N ASP A 333 -10.79 1.33 15.50
CA ASP A 333 -9.79 2.40 15.71
C ASP A 333 -8.90 2.59 14.47
N PRO A 334 -9.31 3.40 13.50
CA PRO A 334 -8.49 3.73 12.36
C PRO A 334 -7.13 4.39 12.69
N ALA A 335 -7.02 5.00 13.87
CA ALA A 335 -5.78 5.63 14.32
C ALA A 335 -4.68 4.61 14.64
N PHE A 336 -5.04 3.35 14.90
CA PHE A 336 -4.11 2.26 15.11
C PHE A 336 -3.14 2.08 13.92
N ASP A 337 -3.60 2.35 12.69
CA ASP A 337 -2.79 2.25 11.48
C ASP A 337 -2.02 3.53 11.13
N ARG A 338 -2.07 4.55 11.99
CA ARG A 338 -1.34 5.80 11.73
C ARG A 338 0.17 5.58 11.86
N GLY A 339 0.88 5.68 10.73
CA GLY A 339 2.32 5.45 10.65
C GLY A 339 2.94 6.20 9.47
N LEU A 340 4.23 5.95 9.22
CA LEU A 340 4.88 6.45 8.01
C LEU A 340 4.21 5.85 6.77
N ALA A 341 4.10 6.63 5.70
CA ALA A 341 3.61 6.12 4.42
C ALA A 341 4.61 5.12 3.82
N ASP A 342 4.14 4.08 3.13
CA ASP A 342 4.97 3.02 2.56
C ASP A 342 6.06 3.56 1.60
N PHE A 343 5.82 4.71 1.01
CA PHE A 343 6.71 5.41 0.09
C PHE A 343 7.51 6.54 0.76
N ASP A 344 7.45 6.71 2.08
CA ASP A 344 8.18 7.74 2.78
C ASP A 344 9.69 7.53 2.67
N ALA A 345 10.39 8.52 2.13
CA ALA A 345 11.83 8.55 2.01
C ALA A 345 12.36 9.87 2.62
N PRO A 346 12.83 9.85 3.89
CA PRO A 346 13.16 11.07 4.61
C PRO A 346 14.28 11.89 3.95
N GLN A 347 15.18 11.24 3.25
CA GLN A 347 16.28 11.94 2.58
C GLN A 347 16.47 11.37 1.17
N ARG A 348 16.53 12.28 0.19
CA ARG A 348 16.91 11.94 -1.17
C ARG A 348 17.85 13.01 -1.73
N LEU A 349 19.01 12.58 -2.23
CA LEU A 349 19.98 13.42 -2.92
C LEU A 349 20.16 12.91 -4.34
N VAL A 350 19.99 13.80 -5.31
CA VAL A 350 20.27 13.53 -6.72
C VAL A 350 21.31 14.49 -7.23
N LEU A 351 22.37 13.98 -7.82
CA LEU A 351 23.44 14.73 -8.44
C LEU A 351 23.44 14.49 -9.94
N SER A 352 23.47 15.55 -10.72
CA SER A 352 23.42 15.48 -12.20
C SER A 352 24.44 16.44 -12.82
N PRO A 353 25.76 16.24 -12.60
CA PRO A 353 26.79 17.03 -13.26
C PRO A 353 27.02 16.58 -14.70
N MET A 354 27.43 17.53 -15.53
CA MET A 354 27.98 17.33 -16.84
C MET A 354 29.28 18.14 -16.95
N TRP A 355 30.36 17.47 -17.28
CA TRP A 355 31.66 18.08 -17.40
C TRP A 355 32.28 17.80 -18.77
N GLU A 356 32.47 18.88 -19.55
CA GLU A 356 33.24 18.85 -20.77
C GLU A 356 34.73 18.96 -20.42
N ILE A 357 35.48 17.91 -20.69
CA ILE A 357 36.89 17.80 -20.29
C ILE A 357 37.72 18.72 -21.17
N PRO A 358 38.44 19.70 -20.62
CA PRO A 358 39.14 20.71 -21.40
C PRO A 358 40.46 20.23 -22.05
N PHE A 359 40.71 18.92 -22.01
CA PHE A 359 41.94 18.37 -22.55
C PHE A 359 41.97 18.42 -24.09
N GLY A 360 43.12 18.75 -24.65
CA GLY A 360 43.36 18.74 -26.10
C GLY A 360 42.83 19.96 -26.86
N SER A 361 42.21 20.94 -26.14
CA SER A 361 41.72 22.16 -26.80
C SER A 361 42.84 23.06 -27.37
N ASN A 362 44.03 23.01 -26.76
CA ASN A 362 45.20 23.80 -27.15
C ASN A 362 46.26 22.90 -27.82
N GLY A 363 46.10 22.56 -29.08
CA GLY A 363 47.05 21.69 -29.79
C GLY A 363 46.73 21.53 -31.26
N GLY A 364 47.63 20.84 -32.02
CA GLY A 364 47.38 20.58 -33.45
C GLY A 364 46.13 19.73 -33.70
N ALA A 365 45.62 19.79 -34.91
CA ALA A 365 44.34 19.18 -35.33
C ALA A 365 44.19 17.70 -34.92
N LEU A 366 45.24 16.89 -34.98
CA LEU A 366 45.20 15.50 -34.57
C LEU A 366 45.02 15.33 -33.06
N ARG A 367 45.71 16.16 -32.25
CA ARG A 367 45.58 16.16 -30.80
C ARG A 367 44.18 16.58 -30.34
N GLN A 368 43.62 17.61 -30.99
CA GLN A 368 42.24 18.04 -30.72
C GLN A 368 41.24 16.95 -31.06
N LYS A 369 41.40 16.21 -32.16
CA LYS A 369 40.52 15.12 -32.55
C LYS A 369 40.62 13.91 -31.62
N LEU A 370 41.80 13.57 -31.12
CA LEU A 370 41.99 12.39 -30.25
C LEU A 370 41.66 12.71 -28.77
N LEU A 371 42.20 13.80 -28.23
CA LEU A 371 42.13 14.14 -26.81
C LEU A 371 41.03 15.16 -26.46
N GLY A 372 40.58 15.98 -27.42
CA GLY A 372 39.50 16.97 -27.20
C GLY A 372 38.12 16.35 -27.37
N GLY A 373 37.07 17.10 -26.99
CA GLY A 373 35.68 16.72 -27.21
C GLY A 373 35.15 15.58 -26.32
N TRP A 374 35.82 15.28 -25.24
CA TRP A 374 35.32 14.36 -24.23
C TRP A 374 34.43 15.08 -23.23
N ALA A 375 33.33 14.41 -22.81
CA ALA A 375 32.49 14.85 -21.71
C ALA A 375 32.10 13.66 -20.85
N VAL A 376 31.91 13.92 -19.57
CA VAL A 376 31.37 12.95 -18.62
C VAL A 376 30.11 13.55 -18.02
N SER A 377 29.06 12.75 -18.00
CA SER A 377 27.80 13.09 -17.32
C SER A 377 27.44 11.95 -16.38
N THR A 378 26.86 12.29 -15.24
CA THR A 378 26.33 11.27 -14.33
C THR A 378 24.97 11.67 -13.79
N ILE A 379 24.14 10.68 -13.48
CA ILE A 379 22.98 10.81 -12.60
C ILE A 379 23.24 9.89 -11.41
N THR A 380 23.43 10.49 -10.25
CA THR A 380 23.70 9.74 -9.03
C THR A 380 22.57 9.97 -8.04
N SER A 381 22.02 8.90 -7.50
CA SER A 381 20.89 8.95 -6.57
C SER A 381 21.24 8.26 -5.26
N PHE A 382 21.07 8.98 -4.16
CA PHE A 382 21.10 8.44 -2.80
C PHE A 382 19.73 8.65 -2.19
N GLN A 383 19.14 7.61 -1.60
CA GLN A 383 17.83 7.70 -0.96
C GLN A 383 17.81 6.81 0.29
N SER A 384 17.18 7.30 1.35
CA SER A 384 16.88 6.49 2.53
C SER A 384 15.93 5.34 2.17
N GLY A 385 16.04 4.23 2.89
CA GLY A 385 15.14 3.09 2.70
C GLY A 385 13.68 3.44 3.02
N ASN A 386 12.76 2.80 2.31
CA ASN A 386 11.34 2.93 2.56
C ASN A 386 10.97 2.21 3.87
N PRO A 387 9.96 2.68 4.58
CA PRO A 387 9.48 1.99 5.77
C PRO A 387 8.75 0.70 5.41
N PHE A 388 8.67 -0.20 6.36
CA PHE A 388 7.93 -1.44 6.24
C PHE A 388 7.33 -1.87 7.59
N THR A 389 6.26 -2.68 7.51
CA THR A 389 5.59 -3.28 8.66
C THR A 389 5.90 -4.76 8.71
N LEU A 390 6.09 -5.29 9.90
CA LEU A 390 6.11 -6.72 10.17
C LEU A 390 4.71 -7.17 10.58
N TYR A 391 4.33 -8.34 10.12
CA TYR A 391 3.04 -8.93 10.43
C TYR A 391 3.21 -10.27 11.14
N SER A 392 2.30 -10.58 12.04
CA SER A 392 2.16 -11.89 12.64
C SER A 392 1.18 -12.74 11.83
N SER A 393 1.50 -14.00 11.60
CA SER A 393 0.59 -14.96 10.96
C SER A 393 -0.31 -15.70 11.97
N ASN A 394 -0.19 -15.39 13.25
CA ASN A 394 -0.86 -16.18 14.30
C ASN A 394 -2.32 -15.78 14.55
N GLY A 395 -2.78 -14.68 13.93
CA GLY A 395 -4.19 -14.27 14.02
C GLY A 395 -4.65 -13.96 15.45
N ALA A 396 -3.80 -13.35 16.29
CA ALA A 396 -4.11 -13.10 17.70
C ALA A 396 -5.37 -12.26 17.91
N SER A 397 -5.69 -11.37 16.96
CA SER A 397 -6.91 -10.55 17.01
C SER A 397 -8.17 -11.34 16.72
N GLU A 398 -8.05 -12.49 16.02
CA GLU A 398 -9.18 -13.24 15.48
C GLU A 398 -10.13 -12.38 14.62
N SER A 399 -9.58 -11.29 14.02
CA SER A 399 -10.36 -10.39 13.18
C SER A 399 -10.51 -10.88 11.74
N GLU A 400 -9.66 -11.84 11.34
CA GLU A 400 -9.51 -12.34 9.96
C GLU A 400 -9.06 -11.29 8.93
N GLU A 401 -8.68 -10.09 9.35
CA GLU A 401 -8.11 -9.07 8.45
C GLU A 401 -6.67 -9.41 8.03
N GLY A 402 -6.01 -10.34 8.75
CA GLY A 402 -4.66 -10.85 8.43
C GLY A 402 -3.54 -9.82 8.56
N LEU A 403 -3.75 -8.78 9.35
CA LEU A 403 -2.85 -7.64 9.49
C LEU A 403 -2.31 -7.47 10.92
N ASP A 404 -2.42 -8.50 11.77
CA ASP A 404 -1.88 -8.49 13.13
C ASP A 404 -0.39 -8.22 13.10
N ARG A 405 0.10 -7.53 14.12
CA ARG A 405 1.51 -7.18 14.26
C ARG A 405 2.13 -7.91 15.45
N PRO A 406 3.45 -8.11 15.46
CA PRO A 406 4.13 -8.63 16.64
C PRO A 406 4.02 -7.67 17.83
N ASP A 407 4.15 -8.20 19.06
CA ASP A 407 4.53 -7.38 20.21
C ASP A 407 6.04 -7.20 20.26
N VAL A 408 6.47 -6.05 20.80
CA VAL A 408 7.88 -5.67 20.90
C VAL A 408 8.31 -5.68 22.37
N VAL A 409 9.07 -6.67 22.78
CA VAL A 409 9.48 -6.86 24.19
C VAL A 409 10.87 -6.29 24.52
N GLY A 410 11.51 -5.64 23.55
CA GLY A 410 12.83 -5.02 23.73
C GLY A 410 13.28 -4.27 22.47
N PRO A 411 14.48 -3.67 22.49
CA PRO A 411 14.98 -2.91 21.35
C PRO A 411 15.18 -3.81 20.12
N ILE A 412 14.75 -3.32 18.94
CA ILE A 412 14.95 -4.00 17.67
C ILE A 412 16.28 -3.52 17.08
N HIS A 413 17.18 -4.45 16.80
CA HIS A 413 18.45 -4.16 16.15
C HIS A 413 18.34 -4.28 14.63
N ILE A 414 18.84 -3.27 13.89
CA ILE A 414 18.92 -3.26 12.42
C ILE A 414 20.39 -3.48 12.02
N PHE A 415 20.65 -4.48 11.18
CA PHE A 415 22.01 -4.88 10.82
C PHE A 415 22.69 -4.00 9.78
N HIS A 416 21.93 -3.26 8.98
CA HIS A 416 22.44 -2.39 7.91
C HIS A 416 23.30 -3.07 6.82
N ASN A 417 23.51 -4.37 6.90
CA ASN A 417 24.29 -5.15 5.92
C ASN A 417 23.51 -6.39 5.45
N PRO A 418 22.69 -6.26 4.42
CA PRO A 418 21.87 -7.37 3.93
C PRO A 418 22.68 -8.49 3.25
N ARG A 419 23.99 -8.34 3.09
CA ARG A 419 24.87 -9.39 2.52
C ARG A 419 25.42 -10.35 3.58
N GLN A 420 25.32 -9.98 4.86
CA GLN A 420 25.79 -10.83 5.95
C GLN A 420 24.71 -11.83 6.34
N MET A 421 25.08 -13.08 6.43
CA MET A 421 24.21 -14.13 6.96
C MET A 421 24.27 -14.17 8.47
N GLN A 422 23.12 -14.36 9.11
CA GLN A 422 22.96 -14.55 10.55
C GLN A 422 22.05 -15.74 10.81
N THR A 423 22.12 -16.28 12.02
CA THR A 423 21.29 -17.40 12.46
C THR A 423 20.54 -17.01 13.71
N PHE A 424 19.22 -17.16 13.68
CA PHE A 424 18.33 -16.93 14.82
C PHE A 424 17.48 -18.15 15.09
N SER A 425 17.09 -18.32 16.35
CA SER A 425 16.21 -19.40 16.80
C SER A 425 15.08 -18.81 17.63
N PRO A 426 13.89 -19.43 17.61
CA PRO A 426 12.88 -19.16 18.63
C PRO A 426 13.48 -19.37 20.02
N GLY A 427 13.13 -18.50 20.96
CA GLY A 427 13.57 -18.61 22.36
C GLY A 427 12.99 -19.88 23.02
N ALA A 428 13.73 -20.44 23.96
CA ALA A 428 13.30 -21.63 24.72
C ALA A 428 12.07 -21.32 25.62
N ASP A 429 11.80 -20.06 25.88
CA ASP A 429 10.63 -19.58 26.62
C ASP A 429 9.34 -19.57 25.79
N GLY A 430 9.44 -19.81 24.47
CA GLY A 430 8.33 -19.77 23.54
C GLY A 430 7.80 -18.35 23.25
N VAL A 431 8.46 -17.30 23.74
CA VAL A 431 8.07 -15.89 23.62
C VAL A 431 9.04 -15.14 22.73
N HIS A 432 10.28 -14.99 23.17
CA HIS A 432 11.30 -14.27 22.44
C HIS A 432 11.60 -14.94 21.09
N GLY A 433 11.62 -14.15 20.02
CA GLY A 433 11.89 -14.65 18.68
C GLY A 433 10.81 -15.59 18.13
N SER A 434 9.63 -15.68 18.74
CA SER A 434 8.53 -16.57 18.33
C SER A 434 7.92 -16.24 16.97
N CYS A 435 8.33 -15.12 16.35
CA CYS A 435 8.01 -14.85 14.94
C CYS A 435 8.77 -15.76 13.96
N LEU A 436 9.78 -16.50 14.42
CA LEU A 436 10.40 -17.59 13.69
C LEU A 436 9.77 -18.92 14.15
N SER A 437 9.39 -19.77 13.19
CA SER A 437 8.88 -21.12 13.49
C SER A 437 9.98 -22.13 13.84
N GLN A 438 11.24 -21.84 13.45
CA GLN A 438 12.41 -22.72 13.63
C GLN A 438 13.71 -21.92 13.55
N THR A 439 14.80 -22.56 13.93
CA THR A 439 16.14 -22.00 13.70
C THR A 439 16.36 -21.70 12.23
N THR A 440 16.63 -20.46 11.91
CA THR A 440 16.72 -19.97 10.55
C THR A 440 18.03 -19.21 10.32
N THR A 441 18.72 -19.55 9.23
CA THR A 441 19.92 -18.85 8.76
C THR A 441 19.58 -18.11 7.48
N GLY A 442 19.90 -16.81 7.42
CA GLY A 442 19.60 -16.00 6.24
C GLY A 442 20.13 -14.57 6.32
N HIS A 443 19.75 -13.77 5.37
CA HIS A 443 20.14 -12.37 5.24
C HIS A 443 19.21 -11.46 6.05
N PHE A 444 19.29 -11.55 7.36
CA PHE A 444 18.45 -10.75 8.24
C PHE A 444 18.78 -9.26 8.14
N TRP A 445 17.75 -8.45 7.98
CA TRP A 445 17.81 -7.01 8.08
C TRP A 445 17.57 -6.53 9.51
N ILE A 446 16.75 -7.27 10.25
CA ILE A 446 16.43 -7.01 11.64
C ILE A 446 16.73 -8.25 12.51
N ASP A 447 17.03 -8.02 13.78
CA ASP A 447 17.09 -9.05 14.80
C ASP A 447 15.67 -9.38 15.27
N PRO A 448 15.16 -10.61 15.06
CA PRO A 448 13.82 -10.99 15.46
C PRO A 448 13.68 -11.37 16.93
N THR A 449 14.79 -11.37 17.72
CA THR A 449 14.81 -11.91 19.09
C THR A 449 13.79 -11.23 20.02
N ASN A 450 13.62 -9.91 19.89
CA ASN A 450 12.69 -9.15 20.72
C ASN A 450 11.29 -8.97 20.08
N LEU A 451 10.96 -9.79 19.10
CA LEU A 451 9.65 -9.80 18.44
C LEU A 451 8.87 -11.05 18.87
N VAL A 452 7.64 -10.83 19.29
CA VAL A 452 6.74 -11.86 19.81
C VAL A 452 5.55 -12.02 18.88
N CYS A 453 5.39 -13.23 18.35
CA CYS A 453 4.24 -13.62 17.54
C CYS A 453 3.44 -14.78 18.18
N SER A 454 3.97 -15.44 19.22
CA SER A 454 3.21 -16.42 20.00
C SER A 454 2.06 -15.74 20.75
N VAL A 455 0.93 -16.44 20.86
CA VAL A 455 -0.29 -15.87 21.43
C VAL A 455 -0.41 -16.22 22.90
N ALA A 456 -0.80 -15.25 23.72
CA ALA A 456 -1.12 -15.42 25.14
C ALA A 456 -2.62 -15.52 25.35
N GLN A 457 -3.00 -16.05 26.51
CA GLN A 457 -4.39 -16.06 26.93
C GLN A 457 -4.95 -14.62 27.08
N PRO A 458 -6.27 -14.43 26.97
CA PRO A 458 -6.90 -13.13 27.20
C PRO A 458 -6.61 -12.58 28.60
N ALA A 459 -6.46 -11.26 28.69
CA ALA A 459 -6.25 -10.60 29.97
C ALA A 459 -7.38 -10.89 30.98
N GLY A 460 -7.02 -11.12 32.25
CA GLY A 460 -7.97 -11.40 33.32
C GLY A 460 -8.51 -12.83 33.38
N GLN A 461 -8.10 -13.73 32.48
CA GLN A 461 -8.45 -15.13 32.54
C GLN A 461 -7.32 -15.96 33.19
N PRO A 462 -7.63 -17.03 33.94
CA PRO A 462 -6.63 -17.90 34.52
C PRO A 462 -5.84 -18.63 33.41
N PHE A 463 -4.54 -18.76 33.59
CA PHE A 463 -3.70 -19.49 32.64
C PHE A 463 -4.08 -20.98 32.62
N VAL A 464 -4.24 -21.52 31.44
CA VAL A 464 -4.53 -22.94 31.20
C VAL A 464 -3.35 -23.56 30.45
N ALA A 465 -2.68 -24.50 31.07
CA ALA A 465 -1.56 -25.19 30.46
C ALA A 465 -1.99 -26.06 29.26
N ASN A 466 -1.09 -26.27 28.30
CA ASN A 466 -1.22 -27.17 27.17
C ASN A 466 -2.29 -26.84 26.12
N ILE A 467 -2.74 -25.60 26.02
CA ILE A 467 -3.70 -25.15 24.99
C ILE A 467 -3.06 -24.27 23.89
N GLY A 468 -1.73 -24.34 23.74
CA GLY A 468 -0.99 -23.59 22.70
C GLY A 468 -0.77 -22.11 22.98
N LEU A 469 -1.32 -21.58 24.06
CA LEU A 469 -1.09 -20.20 24.51
C LEU A 469 0.12 -20.15 25.45
N VAL A 470 0.88 -19.05 25.41
CA VAL A 470 2.10 -18.89 26.21
C VAL A 470 2.02 -17.68 27.14
N PRO A 471 2.52 -17.75 28.39
CA PRO A 471 2.65 -16.56 29.23
C PRO A 471 3.59 -15.55 28.58
N GLY A 472 3.17 -14.27 28.50
CA GLY A 472 3.96 -13.20 27.90
C GLY A 472 3.91 -13.12 26.38
N GLY A 473 3.07 -13.92 25.72
CA GLY A 473 2.78 -13.79 24.29
C GLY A 473 1.88 -12.57 23.98
N VAL A 474 1.60 -12.37 22.70
CA VAL A 474 0.63 -11.38 22.22
C VAL A 474 -0.74 -11.70 22.80
N PRO A 475 -1.40 -10.79 23.49
CA PRO A 475 -2.71 -11.10 24.08
C PRO A 475 -3.73 -11.53 23.01
N LEU A 476 -4.40 -12.65 23.21
CA LEU A 476 -5.48 -13.07 22.33
C LEU A 476 -6.55 -11.97 22.26
N PHE A 477 -7.11 -11.76 21.08
CA PHE A 477 -8.03 -10.65 20.75
C PHE A 477 -7.36 -9.26 20.72
N SER A 478 -6.04 -9.18 20.55
CA SER A 478 -5.31 -7.95 20.30
C SER A 478 -4.59 -7.99 18.96
N TYR A 479 -4.31 -6.81 18.42
CA TYR A 479 -3.64 -6.63 17.11
C TYR A 479 -2.10 -6.54 17.22
N GLY A 480 -1.54 -6.77 18.41
CA GLY A 480 -0.14 -6.52 18.72
C GLY A 480 0.18 -5.03 18.91
N ASP A 481 1.33 -4.73 19.52
CA ASP A 481 1.71 -3.36 19.90
C ASP A 481 2.72 -2.69 18.95
N MET A 482 3.27 -3.43 18.00
CA MET A 482 4.20 -2.87 17.02
C MET A 482 3.51 -1.84 16.12
N GLY A 483 4.07 -0.64 16.04
CA GLY A 483 3.53 0.40 15.15
C GLY A 483 3.68 0.03 13.66
N ARG A 484 2.75 0.57 12.83
CA ARG A 484 2.87 0.45 11.37
C ARG A 484 4.08 1.23 10.87
N ASN A 485 4.89 0.63 9.98
CA ASN A 485 5.99 1.27 9.26
C ASN A 485 7.05 1.93 10.17
N VAL A 486 7.29 1.35 11.34
CA VAL A 486 8.30 1.86 12.29
C VAL A 486 9.74 1.50 11.90
N LEU A 487 9.92 0.52 11.03
CA LEU A 487 11.22 0.06 10.55
C LEU A 487 11.47 0.55 9.12
N ARG A 488 12.76 0.70 8.76
CA ARG A 488 13.17 1.07 7.41
C ARG A 488 14.06 0.02 6.80
N GLY A 489 13.80 -0.26 5.53
CA GLY A 489 14.61 -1.15 4.71
C GLY A 489 15.92 -0.50 4.24
N PRO A 490 16.68 -1.23 3.40
CA PRO A 490 17.90 -0.72 2.78
C PRO A 490 17.66 0.54 1.94
N GLY A 491 18.64 1.44 1.96
CA GLY A 491 18.63 2.63 1.10
C GLY A 491 19.09 2.34 -0.31
N ILE A 492 18.91 3.34 -1.19
CA ILE A 492 19.35 3.32 -2.59
C ILE A 492 20.66 4.09 -2.73
N ASN A 493 21.60 3.50 -3.48
CA ASN A 493 22.86 4.11 -3.86
C ASN A 493 23.16 3.72 -5.32
N ASP A 494 22.79 4.58 -6.26
CA ASP A 494 22.80 4.28 -7.66
C ASP A 494 23.57 5.32 -8.47
N TRP A 495 24.39 4.85 -9.43
CA TRP A 495 25.27 5.67 -10.24
C TRP A 495 25.12 5.32 -11.71
N ASP A 496 24.54 6.21 -12.46
CA ASP A 496 24.50 6.14 -13.92
C ASP A 496 25.54 7.10 -14.49
N ILE A 497 26.49 6.56 -15.25
CA ILE A 497 27.62 7.34 -15.79
C ILE A 497 27.59 7.25 -17.32
N SER A 498 27.69 8.39 -17.97
CA SER A 498 27.83 8.50 -19.42
C SER A 498 29.18 9.11 -19.79
N ILE A 499 29.92 8.45 -20.65
CA ILE A 499 31.14 8.95 -21.27
C ILE A 499 30.82 9.28 -22.72
N ILE A 500 31.04 10.53 -23.09
CA ILE A 500 30.65 11.10 -24.38
C ILE A 500 31.93 11.57 -25.11
N LYS A 501 32.03 11.22 -26.37
CA LYS A 501 33.11 11.70 -27.28
C LYS A 501 32.49 12.35 -28.51
N ASN A 502 32.78 13.62 -28.72
CA ASN A 502 32.35 14.38 -29.89
C ASN A 502 33.50 14.53 -30.88
N PHE A 503 33.28 14.10 -32.11
CA PHE A 503 34.18 14.33 -33.26
C PHE A 503 33.54 15.40 -34.15
N LYS A 504 34.04 16.63 -34.09
CA LYS A 504 33.61 17.71 -34.98
C LYS A 504 34.40 17.68 -36.26
N PHE A 505 33.73 17.63 -37.39
CA PHE A 505 34.34 17.68 -38.74
C PHE A 505 34.20 19.08 -39.33
N THR A 506 33.04 19.69 -39.20
CA THR A 506 32.73 21.07 -39.58
C THR A 506 31.89 21.72 -38.49
N GLU A 507 31.51 22.97 -38.64
CA GLU A 507 30.62 23.64 -37.71
C GLU A 507 29.24 22.98 -37.63
N SER A 508 28.75 22.41 -38.73
CA SER A 508 27.45 21.76 -38.84
C SER A 508 27.46 20.23 -38.73
N LYS A 509 28.63 19.58 -38.89
CA LYS A 509 28.73 18.11 -38.98
C LYS A 509 29.59 17.57 -37.85
N SER A 510 29.01 16.65 -37.09
CA SER A 510 29.71 15.97 -35.99
C SER A 510 29.23 14.51 -35.82
N ILE A 511 30.11 13.68 -35.29
CA ILE A 511 29.76 12.35 -34.79
C ILE A 511 29.97 12.33 -33.30
N GLN A 512 28.98 11.83 -32.57
CA GLN A 512 29.04 11.64 -31.12
C GLN A 512 29.03 10.13 -30.84
N PHE A 513 30.03 9.65 -30.14
CA PHE A 513 30.04 8.34 -29.52
C PHE A 513 29.68 8.50 -28.05
N GLN A 514 28.79 7.66 -27.54
CA GLN A 514 28.33 7.69 -26.17
C GLN A 514 28.35 6.27 -25.58
N SER A 515 28.95 6.13 -24.41
CA SER A 515 28.92 4.92 -23.60
C SER A 515 28.16 5.22 -22.31
N ASN A 516 27.04 4.54 -22.09
CA ASN A 516 26.23 4.68 -20.88
C ASN A 516 26.41 3.45 -20.00
N PHE A 517 26.71 3.68 -18.75
CA PHE A 517 26.86 2.67 -17.72
C PHE A 517 25.77 2.90 -16.68
N PHE A 518 24.67 2.15 -16.77
CA PHE A 518 23.61 2.15 -15.76
C PHE A 518 24.05 1.26 -14.61
N ASN A 519 23.83 1.71 -13.37
CA ASN A 519 24.40 1.09 -12.17
C ASN A 519 25.90 0.79 -12.37
N ALA A 520 26.69 1.83 -12.67
CA ALA A 520 28.08 1.74 -13.12
C ALA A 520 28.98 0.89 -12.20
N PHE A 521 28.76 0.94 -10.90
CA PHE A 521 29.48 0.19 -9.88
C PHE A 521 28.92 -1.21 -9.61
N ASN A 522 27.84 -1.61 -10.34
CA ASN A 522 27.13 -2.87 -10.11
C ASN A 522 26.74 -3.07 -8.64
N HIS A 523 26.28 -2.02 -8.00
CA HIS A 523 25.86 -2.04 -6.62
C HIS A 523 24.47 -2.66 -6.52
N THR A 524 24.35 -3.73 -5.75
CA THR A 524 23.05 -4.37 -5.50
C THR A 524 22.15 -3.44 -4.72
N GLN A 525 20.97 -3.15 -5.26
CA GLN A 525 19.94 -2.37 -4.59
C GLN A 525 18.98 -3.36 -3.92
N PHE A 526 19.12 -3.53 -2.61
CA PHE A 526 18.28 -4.46 -1.87
C PHE A 526 16.90 -3.87 -1.61
N PHE A 527 15.89 -4.72 -1.64
CA PHE A 527 14.51 -4.38 -1.37
C PHE A 527 13.92 -5.29 -0.28
N GLY A 528 13.14 -4.72 0.63
CA GLY A 528 12.51 -5.48 1.72
C GLY A 528 13.12 -5.16 3.09
N PRO A 529 12.71 -5.85 4.15
CA PRO A 529 11.65 -6.89 4.15
C PRO A 529 10.30 -6.37 3.67
N THR A 530 9.55 -7.18 2.92
CA THR A 530 8.25 -6.79 2.36
C THR A 530 7.19 -7.85 2.62
N LEU A 531 5.93 -7.46 2.48
CA LEU A 531 4.79 -8.38 2.42
C LEU A 531 5.05 -9.47 1.36
N GLY A 532 5.06 -10.73 1.75
CA GLY A 532 5.26 -11.89 0.88
C GLY A 532 6.68 -12.46 0.82
N GLY A 533 7.69 -11.79 1.37
CA GLY A 533 9.06 -12.29 1.34
C GLY A 533 9.79 -12.32 2.67
N GLY A 534 9.41 -11.51 3.64
CA GLY A 534 10.19 -11.41 4.86
C GLY A 534 9.50 -10.69 6.00
N SER A 535 8.20 -10.41 5.87
CA SER A 535 7.45 -9.63 6.86
C SER A 535 6.41 -10.44 7.65
N LEU A 536 6.11 -11.69 7.26
CA LEU A 536 5.14 -12.54 7.97
C LEU A 536 5.80 -13.41 9.03
N GLY A 537 5.35 -13.33 10.26
CA GLY A 537 5.71 -14.26 11.34
C GLY A 537 5.36 -15.70 10.97
N GLY A 538 6.15 -16.66 11.48
CA GLY A 538 6.02 -18.06 11.10
C GLY A 538 6.64 -18.43 9.75
N SER A 539 7.07 -17.47 8.97
CA SER A 539 7.78 -17.66 7.70
C SER A 539 9.29 -17.82 7.93
N GLY A 540 9.92 -18.73 7.19
CA GLY A 540 11.39 -18.89 7.22
C GLY A 540 12.16 -17.67 6.67
N THR A 541 11.46 -16.66 6.16
CA THR A 541 12.04 -15.42 5.62
C THR A 541 11.71 -14.18 6.46
N PHE A 542 11.07 -14.35 7.61
CA PHE A 542 10.68 -13.24 8.48
C PHE A 542 11.88 -12.35 8.84
N GLY A 543 11.76 -11.04 8.64
CA GLY A 543 12.82 -10.06 8.93
C GLY A 543 14.01 -10.08 7.97
N GLN A 544 13.99 -10.89 6.90
CA GLN A 544 15.07 -11.01 5.93
C GLN A 544 14.85 -10.17 4.68
N VAL A 545 15.95 -9.73 4.09
CA VAL A 545 15.98 -9.22 2.73
C VAL A 545 16.22 -10.39 1.78
N THR A 546 15.21 -10.73 0.99
CA THR A 546 15.21 -11.90 0.09
C THR A 546 15.33 -11.53 -1.39
N THR A 547 15.23 -10.24 -1.70
CA THR A 547 15.29 -9.73 -3.08
C THR A 547 16.32 -8.61 -3.21
N ASP A 548 17.01 -8.59 -4.33
CA ASP A 548 18.05 -7.60 -4.66
C ASP A 548 17.57 -6.52 -5.63
N SER A 549 16.33 -6.61 -6.06
CA SER A 549 15.75 -5.60 -6.92
C SER A 549 14.23 -5.60 -6.76
N THR A 550 13.64 -4.46 -7.05
CA THR A 550 12.21 -4.36 -7.17
C THR A 550 11.73 -5.16 -8.38
N PRO A 551 10.52 -5.73 -8.36
CA PRO A 551 9.92 -6.35 -9.54
C PRO A 551 9.99 -5.41 -10.74
N SER A 552 10.12 -5.97 -11.95
CA SER A 552 10.21 -5.18 -13.20
C SER A 552 9.01 -4.24 -13.42
N SER A 553 7.88 -4.50 -12.77
CA SER A 553 6.70 -3.65 -12.73
C SER A 553 6.82 -2.45 -11.78
N SER A 554 7.87 -2.40 -10.96
CA SER A 554 8.08 -1.28 -10.04
C SER A 554 8.73 -0.09 -10.75
N PRO A 555 8.27 1.14 -10.51
CA PRO A 555 8.94 2.33 -11.01
C PRO A 555 10.36 2.52 -10.43
N TYR A 556 10.71 1.73 -9.42
CA TYR A 556 12.02 1.73 -8.76
C TYR A 556 12.91 0.57 -9.20
N TYR A 557 12.61 -0.06 -10.37
CA TYR A 557 13.43 -1.16 -10.89
C TYR A 557 14.88 -0.71 -11.08
N ARG A 558 15.78 -1.39 -10.42
CA ARG A 558 17.21 -1.12 -10.45
C ARG A 558 17.94 -2.46 -10.57
N GLY A 559 18.12 -2.86 -11.82
CA GLY A 559 18.76 -4.13 -12.16
C GLY A 559 20.28 -4.13 -12.03
N PRO A 560 20.92 -5.20 -12.50
CA PRO A 560 22.36 -5.28 -12.60
C PRO A 560 22.89 -4.20 -13.55
N ARG A 561 24.22 -3.99 -13.54
CA ARG A 561 24.87 -3.04 -14.44
C ARG A 561 24.56 -3.35 -15.91
N ILE A 562 24.07 -2.33 -16.62
CA ILE A 562 23.82 -2.38 -18.06
C ILE A 562 24.78 -1.41 -18.74
N ILE A 563 25.40 -1.84 -19.82
CA ILE A 563 26.28 -1.00 -20.64
C ILE A 563 25.63 -0.85 -22.01
N GLN A 564 25.44 0.39 -22.43
CA GLN A 564 24.86 0.73 -23.72
C GLN A 564 25.83 1.63 -24.51
N PHE A 565 26.05 1.31 -25.79
CA PHE A 565 26.80 2.15 -26.71
C PHE A 565 25.87 2.79 -27.73
N ALA A 566 26.10 4.06 -28.02
CA ALA A 566 25.36 4.78 -29.04
C ALA A 566 26.33 5.57 -29.96
N LEU A 567 26.03 5.59 -31.24
CA LEU A 567 26.70 6.44 -32.23
C LEU A 567 25.65 7.34 -32.89
N LYS A 568 25.85 8.64 -32.79
CA LYS A 568 24.91 9.65 -33.32
C LYS A 568 25.66 10.52 -34.34
N ALA A 569 25.10 10.72 -35.52
CA ALA A 569 25.59 11.64 -36.53
C ALA A 569 24.70 12.86 -36.60
N PHE A 570 25.32 14.04 -36.62
CA PHE A 570 24.65 15.34 -36.76
C PHE A 570 25.09 15.96 -38.07
N PHE A 571 24.15 16.43 -38.87
CA PHE A 571 24.38 16.98 -40.22
C PHE A 571 23.89 18.41 -40.32
#